data_0afae1e7cf65a311b0dbef26c6f09294
#
_entry.id   0afae1e7cf65a311b0dbef26c6f09294
#
_cell.length_a   1.000
_cell.length_b   1.000
_cell.length_c   1.000
_cell.angle_alpha   90.00
_cell.angle_beta   90.00
_cell.angle_gamma   90.00
#
_symmetry.space_group_name_H-M   'P 1'
#
loop_
_entity.id
_entity.type
_entity.pdbx_description
1 polymer ?
#
loop_
_entity_poly.entity_id
_entity_poly.type
_entity_poly.pdbx_seq_one_letter_code
_entity_poly.pdbx_strand_id
1 'polypeptide(L)'
;MLAVNLDWNPRIMLLGFVSYNNPWIHFKRTSDEHILYVIVCGELHIREEGRAFKLQAGDVLLLEPGMEHEGLEMNVCDYYFIHFKHPDISSVIVDDPESFAHAFFREDQEHDKNNSCCISKYFSLQNKASLSQILGVLNEMLQLYRRKNYNQGLIALKLSELFIRLSRENMLAVLQKTRQRQTKSIVMAYELLDYIHQRYPSKITSETIERDFKCNFDYLNRTFNKLAGYSIAYYVNKVRIDRSRELLATTNLSVGEIARHVGFADVYHFSKVFKKYAGVSPTSYYIKNQ
;
A
#
# COMPACT_ATOMS: atom_id res chain seq x y z
N MET A 1 -8.88 13.35 3.03
CA MET A 1 -8.45 12.24 2.18
C MET A 1 -9.68 11.53 1.61
N LEU A 2 -9.53 10.75 0.57
CA LEU A 2 -10.58 9.90 0.02
C LEU A 2 -10.31 8.46 0.44
N ALA A 3 -11.27 7.80 1.07
CA ALA A 3 -11.25 6.37 1.37
C ALA A 3 -11.95 5.63 0.23
N VAL A 4 -11.25 4.66 -0.34
CA VAL A 4 -11.73 3.80 -1.43
C VAL A 4 -11.97 2.41 -0.87
N ASN A 5 -13.19 1.91 -0.89
CA ASN A 5 -13.53 0.58 -0.42
C ASN A 5 -13.11 -0.48 -1.45
N LEU A 6 -12.17 -1.34 -1.09
CA LEU A 6 -11.57 -2.36 -1.97
C LEU A 6 -12.44 -3.61 -2.16
N ASP A 7 -13.56 -3.75 -1.45
CA ASP A 7 -14.53 -4.84 -1.69
C ASP A 7 -15.30 -4.65 -2.99
N TRP A 8 -15.24 -3.44 -3.54
CA TRP A 8 -15.86 -3.08 -4.80
C TRP A 8 -14.83 -2.84 -5.90
N ASN A 9 -15.08 -3.42 -7.06
CA ASN A 9 -14.24 -3.17 -8.23
C ASN A 9 -14.61 -1.83 -8.89
N PRO A 10 -13.62 -0.97 -9.20
CA PRO A 10 -13.85 0.23 -9.99
C PRO A 10 -14.25 -0.11 -11.42
N ARG A 11 -15.08 0.75 -12.04
CA ARG A 11 -15.40 0.69 -13.45
C ARG A 11 -14.60 1.74 -14.21
N ILE A 12 -13.68 1.30 -15.06
CA ILE A 12 -12.89 2.21 -15.90
C ILE A 12 -13.74 2.68 -17.08
N MET A 13 -13.81 3.99 -17.27
CA MET A 13 -14.53 4.63 -18.36
C MET A 13 -13.59 5.03 -19.48
N LEU A 14 -12.44 5.61 -19.12
CA LEU A 14 -11.41 6.03 -20.05
C LEU A 14 -10.03 5.92 -19.41
N LEU A 15 -9.07 5.42 -20.15
CA LEU A 15 -7.67 5.33 -19.72
C LEU A 15 -6.77 5.73 -20.88
N GLY A 16 -5.84 6.62 -20.64
CA GLY A 16 -4.90 7.07 -21.64
C GLY A 16 -3.58 7.56 -21.08
N PHE A 17 -2.64 7.71 -22.00
CA PHE A 17 -1.38 8.40 -21.80
C PHE A 17 -1.31 9.53 -22.83
N VAL A 18 -1.02 10.71 -22.36
CA VAL A 18 -0.88 11.92 -23.17
C VAL A 18 0.57 12.35 -23.15
N SER A 19 1.10 12.66 -24.33
CA SER A 19 2.41 13.27 -24.51
C SER A 19 2.28 14.32 -25.60
N TYR A 20 2.52 15.57 -25.24
CA TYR A 20 2.42 16.70 -26.16
C TYR A 20 3.78 17.38 -26.32
N ASN A 21 4.22 17.53 -27.56
CA ASN A 21 5.44 18.29 -27.88
C ASN A 21 5.21 19.81 -27.92
N ASN A 22 3.95 20.24 -28.02
CA ASN A 22 3.57 21.65 -28.03
C ASN A 22 2.79 22.00 -26.77
N PRO A 23 2.95 23.21 -26.22
CA PRO A 23 2.17 23.67 -25.10
C PRO A 23 0.66 23.61 -25.40
N TRP A 24 -0.10 23.09 -24.46
CA TRP A 24 -1.56 23.02 -24.55
C TRP A 24 -2.19 23.37 -23.20
N ILE A 25 -3.48 23.69 -23.19
CA ILE A 25 -4.24 23.99 -21.99
C ILE A 25 -5.41 23.01 -21.86
N HIS A 26 -5.63 22.51 -20.64
CA HIS A 26 -6.77 21.64 -20.38
C HIS A 26 -8.07 22.42 -20.50
N PHE A 27 -9.03 21.92 -21.27
CA PHE A 27 -10.31 22.59 -21.46
C PHE A 27 -11.18 22.52 -20.18
N LYS A 28 -12.00 23.54 -20.01
CA LYS A 28 -12.95 23.64 -18.91
C LYS A 28 -14.08 22.62 -19.07
N ARG A 29 -14.33 21.80 -18.04
CA ARG A 29 -15.42 20.83 -18.02
C ARG A 29 -15.81 20.39 -16.61
N THR A 30 -16.98 19.77 -16.50
CA THR A 30 -17.42 18.98 -15.35
C THR A 30 -17.54 17.52 -15.78
N SER A 31 -17.13 16.58 -14.96
CA SER A 31 -17.23 15.14 -15.20
C SER A 31 -18.06 14.47 -14.10
N ASP A 32 -18.86 13.46 -14.44
CA ASP A 32 -19.56 12.60 -13.48
C ASP A 32 -18.71 11.40 -13.02
N GLU A 33 -17.41 11.44 -13.33
CA GLU A 33 -16.40 10.41 -13.05
C GLU A 33 -15.29 10.98 -12.18
N HIS A 34 -14.67 10.12 -11.37
CA HIS A 34 -13.38 10.45 -10.80
C HIS A 34 -12.31 10.42 -11.90
N ILE A 35 -11.34 11.33 -11.82
CA ILE A 35 -10.23 11.37 -12.77
C ILE A 35 -8.92 11.36 -12.00
N LEU A 36 -8.15 10.30 -12.17
CA LEU A 36 -6.80 10.18 -11.60
C LEU A 36 -5.78 10.63 -12.63
N TYR A 37 -4.95 11.62 -12.27
CA TYR A 37 -3.78 12.05 -13.03
C TYR A 37 -2.51 11.58 -12.35
N VAL A 38 -1.54 11.08 -13.13
CA VAL A 38 -0.18 10.78 -12.68
C VAL A 38 0.80 11.41 -13.67
N ILE A 39 1.55 12.40 -13.21
CA ILE A 39 2.45 13.18 -14.05
C ILE A 39 3.77 12.42 -14.23
N VAL A 40 4.20 12.28 -15.48
CA VAL A 40 5.45 11.60 -15.86
C VAL A 40 6.58 12.59 -16.13
N CYS A 41 6.26 13.68 -16.85
CA CYS A 41 7.24 14.71 -17.24
C CYS A 41 6.53 16.04 -17.47
N GLY A 42 7.25 17.15 -17.31
CA GLY A 42 6.71 18.49 -17.53
C GLY A 42 5.82 18.99 -16.38
N GLU A 43 4.93 19.93 -16.70
CA GLU A 43 4.04 20.57 -15.72
C GLU A 43 2.61 20.60 -16.25
N LEU A 44 1.63 20.41 -15.36
CA LEU A 44 0.21 20.62 -15.62
C LEU A 44 -0.38 21.55 -14.56
N HIS A 45 -0.88 22.71 -15.01
CA HIS A 45 -1.55 23.67 -14.14
C HIS A 45 -3.05 23.52 -14.31
N ILE A 46 -3.74 23.04 -13.27
CA ILE A 46 -5.18 22.75 -13.30
C ILE A 46 -5.87 23.31 -12.06
N ARG A 47 -7.11 23.75 -12.20
CA ARG A 47 -7.96 24.21 -11.10
C ARG A 47 -9.19 23.33 -11.02
N GLU A 48 -9.62 22.99 -9.80
CA GLU A 48 -10.89 22.35 -9.51
C GLU A 48 -11.60 23.12 -8.43
N GLU A 49 -12.85 23.54 -8.68
CA GLU A 49 -13.68 24.31 -7.74
C GLU A 49 -12.91 25.46 -7.06
N GLY A 50 -12.19 26.26 -7.87
CA GLY A 50 -11.40 27.40 -7.40
C GLY A 50 -10.04 27.04 -6.77
N ARG A 51 -9.76 25.79 -6.44
CA ARG A 51 -8.46 25.33 -5.91
C ARG A 51 -7.50 25.02 -7.05
N ALA A 52 -6.40 25.77 -7.13
CA ALA A 52 -5.35 25.56 -8.11
C ALA A 52 -4.32 24.50 -7.67
N PHE A 53 -3.88 23.69 -8.63
CA PHE A 53 -2.83 22.69 -8.47
C PHE A 53 -1.78 22.94 -9.57
N LYS A 54 -0.52 23.01 -9.15
CA LYS A 54 0.63 23.00 -10.03
C LYS A 54 1.29 21.64 -9.92
N LEU A 55 1.10 20.79 -10.91
CA LEU A 55 1.57 19.42 -10.92
C LEU A 55 2.89 19.31 -11.68
N GLN A 56 3.80 18.51 -11.16
CA GLN A 56 5.11 18.20 -11.74
C GLN A 56 5.33 16.69 -11.80
N ALA A 57 6.43 16.25 -12.42
CA ALA A 57 6.76 14.83 -12.51
C ALA A 57 6.73 14.14 -11.14
N GLY A 58 6.00 13.03 -11.05
CA GLY A 58 5.75 12.28 -9.83
C GLY A 58 4.52 12.73 -9.04
N ASP A 59 3.84 13.80 -9.44
CA ASP A 59 2.62 14.25 -8.77
C ASP A 59 1.41 13.41 -9.20
N VAL A 60 0.54 13.18 -8.21
CA VAL A 60 -0.73 12.48 -8.33
C VAL A 60 -1.86 13.42 -7.93
N LEU A 61 -2.88 13.53 -8.77
CA LEU A 61 -4.09 14.31 -8.49
C LEU A 61 -5.32 13.46 -8.77
N LEU A 62 -6.26 13.44 -7.83
CA LEU A 62 -7.57 12.80 -7.97
C LEU A 62 -8.65 13.87 -7.99
N LEU A 63 -9.27 14.09 -9.17
CA LEU A 63 -10.44 14.96 -9.32
C LEU A 63 -11.72 14.19 -8.96
N GLU A 64 -12.66 14.92 -8.37
CA GLU A 64 -13.92 14.35 -7.88
C GLU A 64 -15.08 14.57 -8.85
N PRO A 65 -16.05 13.65 -8.92
CA PRO A 65 -17.20 13.80 -9.81
C PRO A 65 -18.06 15.01 -9.42
N GLY A 66 -18.64 15.65 -10.42
CA GLY A 66 -19.47 16.83 -10.25
C GLY A 66 -18.70 18.14 -10.04
N MET A 67 -17.38 18.08 -9.84
CA MET A 67 -16.52 19.25 -9.67
C MET A 67 -16.06 19.81 -11.03
N GLU A 68 -16.23 21.12 -11.20
CA GLU A 68 -15.72 21.81 -12.41
C GLU A 68 -14.20 21.93 -12.35
N HIS A 69 -13.52 21.57 -13.43
CA HIS A 69 -12.07 21.69 -13.55
C HIS A 69 -11.64 22.28 -14.90
N GLU A 70 -10.54 23.03 -14.90
CA GLU A 70 -9.96 23.70 -16.08
C GLU A 70 -8.46 23.84 -15.96
N GLY A 71 -7.77 23.90 -17.11
CA GLY A 71 -6.37 24.30 -17.16
C GLY A 71 -6.21 25.79 -16.91
N LEU A 72 -5.10 26.18 -16.30
CA LEU A 72 -4.80 27.58 -15.97
C LEU A 72 -3.80 28.18 -16.95
N GLU A 73 -2.86 27.39 -17.44
CA GLU A 73 -1.76 27.83 -18.29
C GLU A 73 -1.46 26.78 -19.35
N MET A 74 -0.88 27.24 -20.47
CA MET A 74 -0.39 26.36 -21.53
C MET A 74 0.97 25.79 -21.10
N ASN A 75 1.06 24.45 -21.00
CA ASN A 75 2.27 23.75 -20.62
C ASN A 75 2.49 22.49 -21.45
N VAL A 76 3.72 21.99 -21.45
CA VAL A 76 4.08 20.66 -21.97
C VAL A 76 4.10 19.69 -20.82
N CYS A 77 3.33 18.61 -20.94
CA CYS A 77 3.22 17.62 -19.87
C CYS A 77 2.90 16.24 -20.44
N ASP A 78 3.65 15.24 -19.97
CA ASP A 78 3.37 13.84 -20.21
C ASP A 78 2.70 13.27 -18.96
N TYR A 79 1.53 12.66 -19.12
CA TYR A 79 0.79 12.12 -17.97
C TYR A 79 -0.13 10.96 -18.34
N TYR A 80 -0.37 10.09 -17.37
CA TYR A 80 -1.47 9.14 -17.42
C TYR A 80 -2.73 9.78 -16.84
N PHE A 81 -3.88 9.42 -17.44
CA PHE A 81 -5.18 9.76 -16.88
C PHE A 81 -6.10 8.54 -16.88
N ILE A 82 -6.89 8.41 -15.82
CA ILE A 82 -7.86 7.34 -15.65
C ILE A 82 -9.19 7.95 -15.21
N HIS A 83 -10.20 7.85 -16.06
CA HIS A 83 -11.58 8.14 -15.71
C HIS A 83 -12.22 6.86 -15.19
N PHE A 84 -12.79 6.92 -14.00
CA PHE A 84 -13.43 5.75 -13.40
C PHE A 84 -14.62 6.13 -12.52
N LYS A 85 -15.53 5.15 -12.35
CA LYS A 85 -16.60 5.20 -11.35
C LYS A 85 -16.33 4.14 -10.30
N HIS A 86 -16.65 4.46 -9.06
CA HIS A 86 -16.52 3.56 -7.94
C HIS A 86 -17.74 3.73 -7.03
N PRO A 87 -18.41 2.64 -6.59
CA PRO A 87 -19.67 2.74 -5.85
C PRO A 87 -19.48 3.26 -4.41
N ASP A 88 -18.29 3.13 -3.84
CA ASP A 88 -18.02 3.50 -2.46
C ASP A 88 -16.65 4.19 -2.31
N ILE A 89 -16.65 5.49 -2.57
CA ILE A 89 -15.57 6.41 -2.21
C ILE A 89 -16.15 7.49 -1.31
N SER A 90 -15.55 7.68 -0.15
CA SER A 90 -15.99 8.66 0.84
C SER A 90 -14.86 9.60 1.25
N SER A 91 -15.21 10.83 1.66
CA SER A 91 -14.25 11.77 2.23
C SER A 91 -14.00 11.42 3.70
N VAL A 92 -12.73 11.31 4.08
CA VAL A 92 -12.29 11.04 5.44
C VAL A 92 -11.40 12.18 5.94
N ILE A 93 -11.71 12.69 7.12
CA ILE A 93 -10.86 13.63 7.83
C ILE A 93 -9.85 12.81 8.63
N VAL A 94 -8.58 13.03 8.38
CA VAL A 94 -7.48 12.43 9.16
C VAL A 94 -6.88 13.53 10.01
N ASP A 95 -7.32 13.60 11.27
CA ASP A 95 -6.91 14.66 12.20
C ASP A 95 -5.46 14.49 12.68
N ASP A 96 -4.96 13.25 12.72
CA ASP A 96 -3.62 12.94 13.19
C ASP A 96 -2.93 11.88 12.32
N PRO A 97 -1.72 12.18 11.80
CA PRO A 97 -0.91 11.23 11.03
C PRO A 97 -0.53 9.94 11.79
N GLU A 98 -0.39 10.03 13.13
CA GLU A 98 -0.11 8.84 13.95
C GLU A 98 -1.32 7.89 14.00
N SER A 99 -2.52 8.43 14.17
CA SER A 99 -3.75 7.63 14.13
C SER A 99 -3.95 6.96 12.79
N PHE A 100 -3.60 7.65 11.71
CA PHE A 100 -3.62 7.09 10.36
C PHE A 100 -2.61 5.95 10.19
N ALA A 101 -1.37 6.12 10.70
CA ALA A 101 -0.37 5.07 10.71
C ALA A 101 -0.82 3.86 11.53
N HIS A 102 -1.40 4.08 12.71
CA HIS A 102 -1.92 3.00 13.56
C HIS A 102 -2.98 2.14 12.87
N ALA A 103 -3.81 2.72 12.01
CA ALA A 103 -4.83 1.96 11.28
C ALA A 103 -4.21 0.88 10.36
N PHE A 104 -3.04 1.14 9.79
CA PHE A 104 -2.32 0.17 8.95
C PHE A 104 -1.62 -0.96 9.72
N PHE A 105 -1.26 -0.74 11.00
CA PHE A 105 -0.62 -1.77 11.82
C PHE A 105 -1.61 -2.71 12.51
N ARG A 106 -2.89 -2.38 12.52
CA ARG A 106 -3.94 -3.13 13.24
C ARG A 106 -4.63 -4.19 12.39
N GLU A 107 -3.92 -4.88 11.51
CA GLU A 107 -4.47 -5.98 10.69
C GLU A 107 -5.14 -7.12 11.51
N ASP A 108 -4.92 -7.17 12.83
CA ASP A 108 -5.28 -8.33 13.66
C ASP A 108 -6.49 -8.14 14.58
N GLN A 109 -7.18 -7.03 14.54
CA GLN A 109 -8.40 -6.91 15.33
C GLN A 109 -9.63 -7.15 14.45
N GLU A 110 -10.52 -8.05 14.88
CA GLU A 110 -11.79 -8.54 14.34
C GLU A 110 -12.76 -7.49 13.73
N HIS A 111 -12.26 -6.35 13.31
CA HIS A 111 -13.01 -5.25 12.73
C HIS A 111 -12.52 -4.88 11.34
N ASP A 112 -12.26 -5.88 10.53
CA ASP A 112 -12.10 -5.70 9.08
C ASP A 112 -13.47 -5.37 8.43
N LYS A 113 -14.13 -4.34 8.99
CA LYS A 113 -15.40 -3.86 8.44
C LYS A 113 -15.20 -2.89 7.28
N ASN A 114 -13.97 -2.43 7.02
CA ASN A 114 -13.68 -1.56 5.89
C ASN A 114 -12.34 -1.91 5.27
N ASN A 115 -12.36 -2.81 4.28
CA ASN A 115 -11.24 -3.06 3.38
C ASN A 115 -11.04 -1.82 2.48
N SER A 116 -10.56 -0.72 3.07
CA SER A 116 -10.46 0.58 2.40
C SER A 116 -9.03 1.09 2.38
N CYS A 117 -8.62 1.68 1.29
CA CYS A 117 -7.37 2.43 1.19
C CYS A 117 -7.64 3.94 1.14
N CYS A 118 -6.73 4.74 1.71
CA CYS A 118 -6.88 6.18 1.79
C CYS A 118 -5.89 6.90 0.88
N ILE A 119 -6.38 7.81 0.05
CA ILE A 119 -5.60 8.59 -0.90
C ILE A 119 -5.89 10.07 -0.70
N SER A 120 -4.83 10.91 -0.56
CA SER A 120 -5.00 12.36 -0.59
C SER A 120 -5.41 12.79 -2.00
N LYS A 121 -6.22 13.85 -2.07
CA LYS A 121 -6.60 14.45 -3.36
C LYS A 121 -5.39 14.82 -4.21
N TYR A 122 -4.32 15.28 -3.57
CA TYR A 122 -3.04 15.63 -4.19
C TYR A 122 -1.87 15.21 -3.30
N PHE A 123 -0.87 14.57 -3.89
CA PHE A 123 0.41 14.28 -3.26
C PHE A 123 1.49 13.98 -4.30
N SER A 124 2.76 14.00 -3.87
CA SER A 124 3.94 13.69 -4.71
C SER A 124 4.56 12.36 -4.33
N LEU A 125 4.89 11.55 -5.33
CA LEU A 125 5.68 10.33 -5.21
C LEU A 125 7.16 10.70 -5.09
N GLN A 126 7.69 10.65 -3.87
CA GLN A 126 9.08 11.09 -3.58
C GLN A 126 10.13 10.02 -3.94
N ASN A 127 9.74 8.76 -3.93
CA ASN A 127 10.65 7.64 -4.18
C ASN A 127 10.65 7.25 -5.65
N LYS A 128 11.84 7.35 -6.31
CA LYS A 128 11.99 6.98 -7.73
C LYS A 128 11.65 5.51 -8.02
N ALA A 129 11.95 4.59 -7.09
CA ALA A 129 11.63 3.18 -7.26
C ALA A 129 10.11 2.95 -7.23
N SER A 130 9.40 3.58 -6.29
CA SER A 130 7.94 3.54 -6.20
C SER A 130 7.28 4.16 -7.42
N LEU A 131 7.77 5.31 -7.88
CA LEU A 131 7.29 5.93 -9.12
C LEU A 131 7.45 4.97 -10.31
N SER A 132 8.61 4.34 -10.47
CA SER A 132 8.84 3.36 -11.55
C SER A 132 7.87 2.17 -11.49
N GLN A 133 7.58 1.65 -10.30
CA GLN A 133 6.61 0.57 -10.12
C GLN A 133 5.18 1.01 -10.48
N ILE A 134 4.76 2.19 -10.05
CA ILE A 134 3.45 2.77 -10.36
C ILE A 134 3.30 2.99 -11.86
N LEU A 135 4.32 3.54 -12.52
CA LEU A 135 4.33 3.72 -13.99
C LEU A 135 4.29 2.37 -14.72
N GLY A 136 4.91 1.33 -14.17
CA GLY A 136 4.82 -0.04 -14.67
C GLY A 136 3.39 -0.56 -14.66
N VAL A 137 2.67 -0.41 -13.55
CA VAL A 137 1.24 -0.80 -13.44
C VAL A 137 0.38 0.00 -14.42
N LEU A 138 0.57 1.31 -14.53
CA LEU A 138 -0.17 2.17 -15.46
C LEU A 138 0.07 1.77 -16.91
N ASN A 139 1.29 1.43 -17.27
CA ASN A 139 1.62 0.97 -18.62
C ASN A 139 0.97 -0.38 -18.95
N GLU A 140 0.99 -1.34 -18.00
CA GLU A 140 0.25 -2.60 -18.16
C GLU A 140 -1.26 -2.35 -18.34
N MET A 141 -1.86 -1.49 -17.51
CA MET A 141 -3.27 -1.13 -17.62
C MET A 141 -3.58 -0.54 -19.01
N LEU A 142 -2.72 0.36 -19.51
CA LEU A 142 -2.90 0.97 -20.83
C LEU A 142 -2.82 -0.05 -21.97
N GLN A 143 -1.90 -1.01 -21.88
CA GLN A 143 -1.80 -2.10 -22.84
C GLN A 143 -3.04 -3.00 -22.83
N LEU A 144 -3.54 -3.36 -21.65
CA LEU A 144 -4.77 -4.13 -21.47
C LEU A 144 -5.99 -3.37 -22.01
N TYR A 145 -6.09 -2.06 -21.75
CA TYR A 145 -7.19 -1.21 -22.19
C TYR A 145 -7.28 -1.13 -23.72
N ARG A 146 -6.15 -1.12 -24.41
CA ARG A 146 -6.08 -1.13 -25.88
C ARG A 146 -6.47 -2.46 -26.52
N ARG A 147 -6.40 -3.57 -25.75
CA ARG A 147 -6.80 -4.92 -26.22
C ARG A 147 -8.27 -5.16 -25.87
N LYS A 148 -9.13 -5.23 -26.87
CA LYS A 148 -10.59 -5.19 -26.70
C LYS A 148 -11.26 -6.38 -26.00
N ASN A 149 -10.64 -7.53 -25.76
CA ASN A 149 -11.36 -8.74 -25.29
C ASN A 149 -11.04 -9.10 -23.83
N TYR A 150 -12.09 -9.24 -23.01
CA TYR A 150 -12.09 -9.78 -21.62
C TYR A 150 -11.20 -9.05 -20.58
N ASN A 151 -10.62 -7.89 -20.93
CA ASN A 151 -9.63 -7.22 -20.08
C ASN A 151 -10.23 -6.26 -19.06
N GLN A 152 -11.51 -5.93 -19.12
CA GLN A 152 -12.12 -4.92 -18.22
C GLN A 152 -12.02 -5.32 -16.75
N GLY A 153 -12.28 -6.58 -16.42
CA GLY A 153 -12.12 -7.09 -15.04
C GLY A 153 -10.67 -7.01 -14.57
N LEU A 154 -9.72 -7.40 -15.45
CA LEU A 154 -8.30 -7.34 -15.11
C LEU A 154 -7.81 -5.89 -14.92
N ILE A 155 -8.27 -4.96 -15.74
CA ILE A 155 -7.95 -3.54 -15.60
C ILE A 155 -8.55 -2.99 -14.29
N ALA A 156 -9.76 -3.39 -13.92
CA ALA A 156 -10.38 -3.00 -12.65
C ALA A 156 -9.55 -3.48 -11.44
N LEU A 157 -9.10 -4.74 -11.44
CA LEU A 157 -8.22 -5.29 -10.42
C LEU A 157 -6.87 -4.56 -10.39
N LYS A 158 -6.31 -4.20 -11.54
CA LYS A 158 -5.09 -3.39 -11.63
C LYS A 158 -5.28 -1.97 -11.09
N LEU A 159 -6.46 -1.37 -11.25
CA LEU A 159 -6.77 -0.07 -10.65
C LEU A 159 -6.88 -0.19 -9.11
N SER A 160 -7.46 -1.28 -8.59
CA SER A 160 -7.46 -1.55 -7.15
C SER A 160 -6.03 -1.76 -6.61
N GLU A 161 -5.17 -2.51 -7.32
CA GLU A 161 -3.74 -2.61 -7.01
C GLU A 161 -3.08 -1.22 -6.98
N LEU A 162 -3.37 -0.37 -7.98
CA LEU A 162 -2.83 0.98 -8.05
C LEU A 162 -3.26 1.83 -6.85
N PHE A 163 -4.53 1.75 -6.43
CA PHE A 163 -5.02 2.45 -5.24
C PHE A 163 -4.27 2.03 -3.97
N ILE A 164 -4.04 0.74 -3.78
CA ILE A 164 -3.27 0.23 -2.63
C ILE A 164 -1.84 0.80 -2.65
N ARG A 165 -1.16 0.76 -3.80
CA ARG A 165 0.19 1.30 -3.95
C ARG A 165 0.24 2.81 -3.69
N LEU A 166 -0.68 3.56 -4.30
CA LEU A 166 -0.80 5.01 -4.10
C LEU A 166 -1.11 5.36 -2.64
N SER A 167 -1.97 4.60 -1.98
CA SER A 167 -2.29 4.79 -0.56
C SER A 167 -1.05 4.62 0.34
N ARG A 168 -0.22 3.60 0.08
CA ARG A 168 1.04 3.38 0.81
C ARG A 168 2.01 4.55 0.63
N GLU A 169 2.22 4.98 -0.61
CA GLU A 169 3.08 6.13 -0.90
C GLU A 169 2.54 7.44 -0.32
N ASN A 170 1.23 7.66 -0.42
CA ASN A 170 0.57 8.81 0.17
C ASN A 170 0.76 8.86 1.69
N MET A 171 0.60 7.74 2.36
CA MET A 171 0.85 7.63 3.80
C MET A 171 2.30 8.01 4.13
N LEU A 172 3.28 7.46 3.40
CA LEU A 172 4.69 7.82 3.59
C LEU A 172 4.92 9.32 3.39
N ALA A 173 4.30 9.93 2.36
CA ALA A 173 4.41 11.35 2.10
C ALA A 173 3.76 12.22 3.20
N VAL A 174 2.61 11.81 3.72
CA VAL A 174 1.95 12.50 4.86
C VAL A 174 2.83 12.44 6.10
N LEU A 175 3.35 11.26 6.42
CA LEU A 175 4.25 11.06 7.54
C LEU A 175 5.54 11.89 7.40
N GLN A 176 6.12 12.01 6.22
CA GLN A 176 7.33 12.80 5.97
C GLN A 176 7.13 14.32 6.10
N LYS A 177 5.94 14.83 5.78
CA LYS A 177 5.61 16.26 5.94
C LYS A 177 5.51 16.68 7.41
N THR A 178 5.18 15.76 8.29
CA THR A 178 5.14 16.01 9.72
C THR A 178 6.58 16.00 10.25
N ARG A 179 7.23 17.16 10.39
CA ARG A 179 8.66 17.40 10.72
C ARG A 179 9.17 16.82 12.05
N GLN A 180 8.59 15.76 12.59
CA GLN A 180 8.98 15.17 13.87
C GLN A 180 9.89 13.94 13.69
N ARG A 181 10.83 13.75 14.64
CA ARG A 181 11.64 12.51 14.77
C ARG A 181 10.80 11.23 14.73
N GLN A 182 9.56 11.31 15.18
CA GLN A 182 8.58 10.22 15.16
C GLN A 182 8.28 9.69 13.75
N THR A 183 8.17 10.58 12.76
CA THR A 183 7.81 10.20 11.37
C THR A 183 8.83 9.25 10.75
N LYS A 184 10.13 9.52 10.92
CA LYS A 184 11.19 8.64 10.40
C LYS A 184 11.10 7.25 11.02
N SER A 185 10.75 7.17 12.29
CA SER A 185 10.61 5.90 13.01
C SER A 185 9.38 5.12 12.57
N ILE A 186 8.29 5.78 12.22
CA ILE A 186 7.09 5.16 11.67
C ILE A 186 7.40 4.54 10.30
N VAL A 187 8.06 5.29 9.40
CA VAL A 187 8.51 4.77 8.10
C VAL A 187 9.40 3.53 8.28
N MET A 188 10.37 3.61 9.19
CA MET A 188 11.24 2.46 9.49
C MET A 188 10.47 1.25 10.04
N ALA A 189 9.42 1.48 10.83
CA ALA A 189 8.58 0.40 11.34
C ALA A 189 7.80 -0.29 10.21
N TYR A 190 7.36 0.46 9.17
CA TYR A 190 6.75 -0.14 7.98
C TYR A 190 7.74 -0.95 7.15
N GLU A 191 8.90 -0.37 6.86
CA GLU A 191 9.96 -1.09 6.16
C GLU A 191 10.35 -2.37 6.89
N LEU A 192 10.26 -2.37 8.23
CA LEU A 192 10.51 -3.54 9.06
C LEU A 192 9.45 -4.63 8.90
N LEU A 193 8.16 -4.29 8.68
CA LEU A 193 7.14 -5.30 8.36
C LEU A 193 7.51 -6.05 7.08
N ASP A 194 7.78 -5.34 6.01
CA ASP A 194 8.18 -5.95 4.73
C ASP A 194 9.46 -6.77 4.87
N TYR A 195 10.45 -6.25 5.61
CA TYR A 195 11.68 -6.97 5.92
C TYR A 195 11.42 -8.30 6.63
N ILE A 196 10.53 -8.31 7.64
CA ILE A 196 10.18 -9.52 8.37
C ILE A 196 9.46 -10.52 7.45
N HIS A 197 8.47 -10.08 6.67
CA HIS A 197 7.75 -10.94 5.72
C HIS A 197 8.64 -11.56 4.66
N GLN A 198 9.68 -10.87 4.22
CA GLN A 198 10.63 -11.39 3.24
C GLN A 198 11.68 -12.31 3.86
N ARG A 199 12.05 -12.10 5.14
CA ARG A 199 13.19 -12.76 5.79
C ARG A 199 12.83 -13.64 6.97
N TYR A 200 11.55 -13.88 7.30
CA TYR A 200 11.14 -14.67 8.46
C TYR A 200 11.77 -16.08 8.51
N PRO A 201 12.08 -16.78 7.39
CA PRO A 201 12.73 -18.09 7.46
C PRO A 201 14.19 -18.00 7.94
N SER A 202 14.81 -16.84 7.81
CA SER A 202 16.20 -16.61 8.18
C SER A 202 16.32 -16.17 9.66
N LYS A 203 17.56 -16.14 10.16
CA LYS A 203 17.83 -15.64 11.49
C LYS A 203 17.71 -14.12 11.53
N ILE A 204 16.65 -13.61 12.18
CA ILE A 204 16.43 -12.19 12.44
C ILE A 204 16.84 -11.91 13.89
N THR A 205 17.89 -11.10 14.08
CA THR A 205 18.42 -10.71 15.41
C THR A 205 18.46 -9.19 15.53
N SER A 206 18.64 -8.69 16.77
CA SER A 206 18.87 -7.27 17.04
C SER A 206 19.99 -6.71 16.19
N GLU A 207 21.12 -7.42 16.10
CA GLU A 207 22.30 -6.99 15.35
C GLU A 207 22.03 -6.89 13.84
N THR A 208 21.26 -7.85 13.28
CA THR A 208 20.90 -7.79 11.84
C THR A 208 19.98 -6.62 11.56
N ILE A 209 19.02 -6.34 12.44
CA ILE A 209 18.11 -5.22 12.32
C ILE A 209 18.88 -3.90 12.46
N GLU A 210 19.74 -3.75 13.47
CA GLU A 210 20.54 -2.52 13.66
C GLU A 210 21.43 -2.21 12.45
N ARG A 211 22.07 -3.24 11.89
CA ARG A 211 22.92 -3.10 10.70
C ARG A 211 22.11 -2.68 9.48
N ASP A 212 20.99 -3.35 9.23
CA ASP A 212 20.23 -3.17 7.99
C ASP A 212 19.39 -1.87 8.02
N PHE A 213 18.88 -1.47 9.19
CA PHE A 213 18.12 -0.23 9.38
C PHE A 213 18.95 0.96 9.85
N LYS A 214 20.24 0.77 10.18
CA LYS A 214 21.14 1.80 10.72
C LYS A 214 20.52 2.57 11.90
N CYS A 215 19.84 1.83 12.78
CA CYS A 215 19.09 2.33 13.91
C CYS A 215 19.23 1.40 15.10
N ASN A 216 19.30 1.96 16.31
CA ASN A 216 19.33 1.16 17.53
C ASN A 216 18.07 0.31 17.67
N PHE A 217 18.25 -0.98 17.95
CA PHE A 217 17.16 -1.96 18.03
C PHE A 217 16.12 -1.60 19.10
N ASP A 218 16.54 -1.20 20.29
CA ASP A 218 15.62 -0.89 21.39
C ASP A 218 14.72 0.30 21.04
N TYR A 219 15.28 1.29 20.33
CA TYR A 219 14.51 2.42 19.85
C TYR A 219 13.49 2.00 18.79
N LEU A 220 13.90 1.20 17.81
CA LEU A 220 13.01 0.70 16.78
C LEU A 220 11.94 -0.22 17.34
N ASN A 221 12.31 -1.12 18.28
CA ASN A 221 11.37 -2.03 18.93
C ASN A 221 10.33 -1.29 19.79
N ARG A 222 10.72 -0.20 20.48
CA ARG A 222 9.77 0.65 21.22
C ARG A 222 8.79 1.36 20.26
N THR A 223 9.30 1.89 19.15
CA THR A 223 8.46 2.52 18.14
C THR A 223 7.50 1.53 17.51
N PHE A 224 8.02 0.37 17.10
CA PHE A 224 7.22 -0.72 16.56
C PHE A 224 6.13 -1.18 17.55
N ASN A 225 6.50 -1.34 18.83
CA ASN A 225 5.54 -1.71 19.86
C ASN A 225 4.45 -0.64 20.07
N LYS A 226 4.81 0.64 20.04
CA LYS A 226 3.83 1.73 20.13
C LYS A 226 2.82 1.68 18.98
N LEU A 227 3.28 1.35 17.77
CA LEU A 227 2.45 1.33 16.56
C LEU A 227 1.64 0.03 16.44
N ALA A 228 2.30 -1.12 16.60
CA ALA A 228 1.73 -2.45 16.36
C ALA A 228 1.08 -3.07 17.61
N GLY A 229 1.38 -2.56 18.80
CA GLY A 229 0.91 -3.13 20.08
C GLY A 229 1.73 -4.31 20.59
N TYR A 230 2.78 -4.72 19.89
CA TYR A 230 3.63 -5.86 20.26
C TYR A 230 5.10 -5.66 19.82
N SER A 231 6.01 -6.46 20.38
CA SER A 231 7.43 -6.38 20.06
C SER A 231 7.76 -6.97 18.68
N ILE A 232 8.90 -6.55 18.10
CA ILE A 232 9.44 -7.11 16.87
C ILE A 232 9.58 -8.65 16.97
N ALA A 233 10.13 -9.15 18.09
CA ALA A 233 10.28 -10.59 18.30
C ALA A 233 8.94 -11.34 18.34
N TYR A 234 7.91 -10.72 18.92
CA TYR A 234 6.55 -11.26 18.88
C TYR A 234 6.05 -11.34 17.44
N TYR A 235 6.21 -10.29 16.66
CA TYR A 235 5.74 -10.25 15.27
C TYR A 235 6.46 -11.25 14.36
N VAL A 236 7.77 -11.38 14.48
CA VAL A 236 8.54 -12.42 13.78
C VAL A 236 7.97 -13.81 14.05
N ASN A 237 7.70 -14.12 15.33
CA ASN A 237 7.12 -15.41 15.70
C ASN A 237 5.70 -15.56 15.15
N LYS A 238 4.88 -14.52 15.18
CA LYS A 238 3.52 -14.51 14.60
C LYS A 238 3.57 -14.89 13.11
N VAL A 239 4.36 -14.18 12.30
CA VAL A 239 4.52 -14.46 10.86
C VAL A 239 4.96 -15.90 10.62
N ARG A 240 5.93 -16.41 11.41
CA ARG A 240 6.38 -17.81 11.32
C ARG A 240 5.26 -18.80 11.63
N ILE A 241 4.46 -18.53 12.66
CA ILE A 241 3.38 -19.42 13.08
C ILE A 241 2.24 -19.40 12.05
N ASP A 242 1.86 -18.22 11.53
CA ASP A 242 0.83 -18.13 10.52
C ASP A 242 1.24 -18.88 9.25
N ARG A 243 2.49 -18.73 8.82
CA ARG A 243 3.01 -19.52 7.70
C ARG A 243 3.08 -21.02 7.98
N SER A 244 3.40 -21.41 9.23
CA SER A 244 3.39 -22.84 9.61
C SER A 244 1.98 -23.45 9.63
N ARG A 245 0.96 -22.67 9.96
CA ARG A 245 -0.46 -23.11 9.85
C ARG A 245 -0.83 -23.44 8.41
N GLU A 246 -0.44 -22.56 7.46
CA GLU A 246 -0.66 -22.82 6.03
C GLU A 246 0.03 -24.11 5.58
N LEU A 247 1.31 -24.28 5.91
CA LEU A 247 2.07 -25.47 5.55
C LEU A 247 1.49 -26.75 6.18
N LEU A 248 1.04 -26.69 7.43
CA LEU A 248 0.37 -27.81 8.10
C LEU A 248 -0.96 -28.20 7.44
N ALA A 249 -1.69 -27.23 6.86
CA ALA A 249 -2.97 -27.47 6.21
C ALA A 249 -2.83 -27.88 4.73
N THR A 250 -1.72 -27.57 4.07
CA THR A 250 -1.59 -27.69 2.61
C THR A 250 -0.48 -28.65 2.15
N THR A 251 0.33 -29.18 3.07
CA THR A 251 1.46 -30.05 2.71
C THR A 251 1.54 -31.29 3.60
N ASN A 252 2.25 -32.30 3.12
CA ASN A 252 2.56 -33.52 3.87
C ASN A 252 3.91 -33.44 4.63
N LEU A 253 4.45 -32.25 4.83
CA LEU A 253 5.71 -32.06 5.54
C LEU A 253 5.55 -32.40 7.02
N SER A 254 6.56 -33.04 7.59
CA SER A 254 6.60 -33.31 9.03
C SER A 254 6.68 -32.00 9.82
N VAL A 255 6.21 -32.04 11.07
CA VAL A 255 6.31 -30.89 11.99
C VAL A 255 7.74 -30.36 12.12
N GLY A 256 8.75 -31.28 12.06
CA GLY A 256 10.16 -30.90 12.10
C GLY A 256 10.65 -30.19 10.85
N GLU A 257 10.17 -30.58 9.68
CA GLU A 257 10.48 -29.92 8.42
C GLU A 257 9.83 -28.53 8.36
N ILE A 258 8.56 -28.44 8.74
CA ILE A 258 7.85 -27.15 8.80
C ILE A 258 8.56 -26.18 9.76
N ALA A 259 8.95 -26.65 10.97
CA ALA A 259 9.68 -25.80 11.92
C ALA A 259 10.94 -25.19 11.29
N ARG A 260 11.73 -25.99 10.57
CA ARG A 260 12.93 -25.53 9.87
C ARG A 260 12.60 -24.57 8.73
N HIS A 261 11.57 -24.88 7.92
CA HIS A 261 11.14 -24.03 6.81
C HIS A 261 10.71 -22.62 7.26
N VAL A 262 10.06 -22.53 8.41
CA VAL A 262 9.62 -21.22 8.93
C VAL A 262 10.66 -20.53 9.82
N GLY A 263 11.87 -21.10 9.95
CA GLY A 263 13.01 -20.44 10.60
C GLY A 263 13.19 -20.74 12.09
N PHE A 264 12.61 -21.84 12.62
CA PHE A 264 12.95 -22.33 13.96
C PHE A 264 14.10 -23.33 13.88
N ALA A 265 15.12 -23.09 14.70
CA ALA A 265 16.25 -23.99 14.80
C ALA A 265 15.93 -25.29 15.58
N ASP A 266 14.95 -25.23 16.48
CA ASP A 266 14.55 -26.32 17.37
C ASP A 266 13.02 -26.57 17.29
N VAL A 267 12.65 -27.83 17.06
CA VAL A 267 11.25 -28.29 16.93
C VAL A 267 10.48 -28.21 18.26
N TYR A 268 11.17 -28.41 19.38
CA TYR A 268 10.54 -28.30 20.70
C TYR A 268 10.16 -26.85 20.98
N HIS A 269 11.09 -25.92 20.73
CA HIS A 269 10.83 -24.49 20.82
C HIS A 269 9.70 -24.07 19.87
N PHE A 270 9.72 -24.53 18.61
CA PHE A 270 8.63 -24.31 17.65
C PHE A 270 7.28 -24.75 18.23
N SER A 271 7.18 -25.98 18.71
CA SER A 271 5.93 -26.55 19.24
C SER A 271 5.36 -25.74 20.41
N LYS A 272 6.25 -25.26 21.30
CA LYS A 272 5.88 -24.41 22.43
C LYS A 272 5.35 -23.04 21.96
N VAL A 273 6.03 -22.41 21.00
CA VAL A 273 5.61 -21.12 20.41
C VAL A 273 4.30 -21.32 19.64
N PHE A 274 4.21 -22.35 18.80
CA PHE A 274 2.99 -22.64 18.04
C PHE A 274 1.78 -22.81 18.96
N LYS A 275 1.90 -23.60 20.03
CA LYS A 275 0.81 -23.79 21.00
C LYS A 275 0.40 -22.48 21.67
N LYS A 276 1.39 -21.58 21.95
CA LYS A 276 1.11 -20.27 22.55
C LYS A 276 0.26 -19.38 21.61
N TYR A 277 0.51 -19.42 20.28
CA TYR A 277 -0.17 -18.56 19.30
C TYR A 277 -1.43 -19.21 18.72
N ALA A 278 -1.45 -20.54 18.54
CA ALA A 278 -2.54 -21.27 17.91
C ALA A 278 -3.51 -21.92 18.91
N GLY A 279 -3.20 -21.90 20.22
CA GLY A 279 -3.99 -22.54 21.26
C GLY A 279 -3.85 -24.06 21.35
N VAL A 280 -3.40 -24.73 20.26
CA VAL A 280 -3.23 -26.17 20.14
C VAL A 280 -1.83 -26.53 19.68
N SER A 281 -1.40 -27.81 19.85
CA SER A 281 -0.09 -28.25 19.35
C SER A 281 -0.08 -28.32 17.80
N PRO A 282 1.12 -28.22 17.15
CA PRO A 282 1.22 -28.41 15.71
C PRO A 282 0.63 -29.74 15.22
N THR A 283 0.87 -30.83 15.95
CA THR A 283 0.35 -32.16 15.62
C THR A 283 -1.20 -32.20 15.73
N SER A 284 -1.75 -31.62 16.79
CA SER A 284 -3.21 -31.53 16.94
C SER A 284 -3.85 -30.65 15.89
N TYR A 285 -3.18 -29.59 15.47
CA TYR A 285 -3.63 -28.70 14.39
C TYR A 285 -3.63 -29.43 13.04
N TYR A 286 -2.58 -30.21 12.75
CA TYR A 286 -2.49 -31.03 11.55
C TYR A 286 -3.64 -32.04 11.43
N ILE A 287 -3.89 -32.81 12.51
CA ILE A 287 -4.98 -33.82 12.53
C ILE A 287 -6.36 -33.20 12.36
N LYS A 288 -6.58 -31.99 12.85
CA LYS A 288 -7.89 -31.32 12.78
C LYS A 288 -8.21 -30.79 11.37
N ASN A 289 -7.21 -30.59 10.52
CA ASN A 289 -7.35 -29.98 9.20
C ASN A 289 -7.10 -30.96 8.05
N GLN A 290 -6.93 -32.26 8.34
CA GLN A 290 -7.05 -33.39 7.40
C GLN A 290 -8.46 -33.99 7.48
#